data_c60c63ccb6662fc70f34f7128823d20c
#
_entry.id   c60c63ccb6662fc70f34f7128823d20c
#
_cell.length_a   1.000
_cell.length_b   1.000
_cell.length_c   1.000
_cell.angle_alpha   90.00
_cell.angle_beta   90.00
_cell.angle_gamma   90.00
#
_symmetry.space_group_name_H-M   'P 1'
#
loop_
_entity.id
_entity.type
_entity.pdbx_description
1 polymer ?
#
loop_
_entity_poly.entity_id
_entity_poly.type
_entity_poly.pdbx_seq_one_letter_code
_entity_poly.pdbx_strand_id
1 'polypeptide(L)'
;MHSAQTMFELVLDIARYPEFLPGCSGAEILETTDAGVVARLDLSKAGVKQSFVTRNTNVAPSSIRLALEDGPFDSLSGEWRFEALSEDACRVSLDLTFQLRSGLLKMAASRLFESVANDMVDAMVKRANQLSQQ
;
A
#
# COMPACT_ATOMS: atom_id res chain seq x y z
N MET A 1 -13.39 0.53 15.83
CA MET A 1 -12.89 1.81 15.31
C MET A 1 -11.45 2.04 15.72
N HIS A 2 -10.68 2.73 14.90
CA HIS A 2 -9.24 2.91 15.12
C HIS A 2 -8.86 4.37 14.87
N SER A 3 -7.90 4.88 15.66
CA SER A 3 -7.41 6.24 15.49
C SER A 3 -6.61 6.40 14.20
N ALA A 4 -6.46 7.65 13.75
CA ALA A 4 -5.61 7.95 12.59
C ALA A 4 -4.17 7.48 12.84
N GLN A 5 -3.64 7.66 14.04
CA GLN A 5 -2.29 7.22 14.41
C GLN A 5 -2.15 5.69 14.28
N THR A 6 -3.13 4.93 14.78
CA THR A 6 -3.10 3.47 14.69
C THR A 6 -3.09 2.99 13.24
N MET A 7 -3.96 3.55 12.40
CA MET A 7 -4.04 3.16 11.00
C MET A 7 -2.79 3.60 10.22
N PHE A 8 -2.28 4.78 10.52
CA PHE A 8 -1.06 5.29 9.91
C PHE A 8 0.12 4.35 10.20
N GLU A 9 0.30 3.95 11.45
CA GLU A 9 1.39 3.05 11.84
C GLU A 9 1.25 1.67 11.19
N LEU A 10 0.02 1.18 11.05
CA LEU A 10 -0.23 -0.11 10.41
C LEU A 10 0.18 -0.09 8.93
N VAL A 11 -0.16 0.99 8.21
CA VAL A 11 0.20 1.14 6.81
C VAL A 11 1.72 1.35 6.64
N LEU A 12 2.39 1.95 7.62
CA LEU A 12 3.84 2.09 7.60
C LEU A 12 4.58 0.76 7.70
N ASP A 13 3.97 -0.26 8.29
CA ASP A 13 4.63 -1.54 8.55
C ASP A 13 4.59 -2.44 7.31
N ILE A 14 5.24 -1.98 6.27
CA ILE A 14 5.20 -2.58 4.93
C ILE A 14 5.74 -4.01 4.94
N ALA A 15 6.77 -4.30 5.72
CA ALA A 15 7.39 -5.62 5.76
C ALA A 15 6.41 -6.72 6.19
N ARG A 16 5.32 -6.37 6.84
CA ARG A 16 4.30 -7.32 7.29
C ARG A 16 3.13 -7.50 6.31
N TYR A 17 3.10 -6.74 5.23
CA TYR A 17 2.02 -6.83 4.25
C TYR A 17 1.74 -8.26 3.75
N PRO A 18 2.76 -9.11 3.50
CA PRO A 18 2.49 -10.47 3.04
C PRO A 18 1.68 -11.31 4.03
N GLU A 19 1.64 -10.92 5.31
CA GLU A 19 0.92 -11.67 6.33
C GLU A 19 -0.59 -11.53 6.22
N PHE A 20 -1.08 -10.44 5.60
CA PHE A 20 -2.52 -10.17 5.61
C PHE A 20 -3.07 -9.54 4.34
N LEU A 21 -2.23 -8.99 3.45
CA LEU A 21 -2.70 -8.34 2.22
C LEU A 21 -2.84 -9.37 1.10
N PRO A 22 -4.08 -9.62 0.62
CA PRO A 22 -4.28 -10.57 -0.47
C PRO A 22 -3.50 -10.14 -1.72
N GLY A 23 -2.80 -11.08 -2.32
CA GLY A 23 -2.01 -10.81 -3.51
C GLY A 23 -0.61 -10.28 -3.25
N CYS A 24 -0.24 -10.01 -2.01
CA CYS A 24 1.11 -9.58 -1.67
C CYS A 24 1.92 -10.80 -1.22
N SER A 25 2.90 -11.21 -2.03
CA SER A 25 3.74 -12.38 -1.75
C SER A 25 5.06 -12.02 -1.07
N GLY A 26 5.46 -10.75 -1.12
CA GLY A 26 6.68 -10.29 -0.46
C GLY A 26 6.66 -8.77 -0.31
N ALA A 27 7.45 -8.28 0.64
CA ALA A 27 7.63 -6.85 0.86
C ALA A 27 8.94 -6.62 1.58
N GLU A 28 9.66 -5.57 1.19
CA GLU A 28 10.95 -5.25 1.81
C GLU A 28 11.17 -3.76 1.80
N ILE A 29 11.63 -3.23 2.94
CA ILE A 29 12.07 -1.84 3.03
C ILE A 29 13.52 -1.80 2.58
N LEU A 30 13.77 -1.12 1.46
CA LEU A 30 15.10 -1.04 0.84
C LEU A 30 15.94 0.08 1.42
N GLU A 31 15.30 1.18 1.82
CA GLU A 31 15.96 2.36 2.34
C GLU A 31 15.03 3.11 3.27
N THR A 32 15.56 3.62 4.36
CA THR A 32 14.83 4.50 5.27
C THR A 32 15.41 5.90 5.15
N THR A 33 14.54 6.89 4.92
CA THR A 33 14.95 8.29 4.79
C THR A 33 14.28 9.12 5.89
N ASP A 34 14.68 10.38 6.03
CA ASP A 34 14.06 11.29 7.01
C ASP A 34 12.58 11.53 6.70
N ALA A 35 12.19 11.46 5.42
CA ALA A 35 10.81 11.72 5.00
C ALA A 35 9.96 10.46 4.93
N GLY A 36 10.57 9.26 4.90
CA GLY A 36 9.82 8.02 4.77
C GLY A 36 10.71 6.85 4.40
N VAL A 37 10.24 6.03 3.46
CA VAL A 37 10.97 4.82 3.06
C VAL A 37 10.93 4.63 1.54
N VAL A 38 11.89 3.85 1.05
CA VAL A 38 11.84 3.24 -0.28
C VAL A 38 11.56 1.77 -0.06
N ALA A 39 10.50 1.25 -0.63
CA ALA A 39 10.05 -0.11 -0.37
C ALA A 39 9.67 -0.84 -1.64
N ARG A 40 9.93 -2.16 -1.64
CA ARG A 40 9.53 -3.06 -2.72
C ARG A 40 8.31 -3.87 -2.28
N LEU A 41 7.34 -3.99 -3.17
CA LEU A 41 6.23 -4.92 -3.02
C LEU A 41 6.27 -5.95 -4.13
N ASP A 42 6.06 -7.20 -3.77
CA ASP A 42 5.94 -8.31 -4.69
C ASP A 42 4.48 -8.77 -4.69
N LEU A 43 3.85 -8.73 -5.84
CA LEU A 43 2.46 -9.12 -6.01
C LEU A 43 2.36 -10.40 -6.84
N SER A 44 1.45 -11.29 -6.43
CA SER A 44 1.23 -12.55 -7.13
C SER A 44 -0.21 -12.97 -6.98
N LYS A 45 -0.90 -13.21 -8.10
CA LYS A 45 -2.30 -13.65 -8.09
C LYS A 45 -2.63 -14.29 -9.42
N ALA A 46 -3.29 -15.45 -9.38
CA ALA A 46 -3.73 -16.16 -10.60
C ALA A 46 -2.62 -16.38 -11.62
N GLY A 47 -1.40 -16.67 -11.14
CA GLY A 47 -0.25 -16.94 -12.01
C GLY A 47 0.48 -15.71 -12.51
N VAL A 48 -0.01 -14.51 -12.20
CA VAL A 48 0.64 -13.26 -12.57
C VAL A 48 1.49 -12.79 -11.40
N LYS A 49 2.77 -12.47 -11.68
CA LYS A 49 3.71 -11.96 -10.66
C LYS A 49 4.31 -10.65 -11.12
N GLN A 50 4.31 -9.65 -10.25
CA GLN A 50 4.92 -8.36 -10.52
C GLN A 50 5.56 -7.81 -9.26
N SER A 51 6.65 -7.08 -9.43
CA SER A 51 7.30 -6.37 -8.33
C SER A 51 7.47 -4.91 -8.71
N PHE A 52 7.41 -4.05 -7.73
CA PHE A 52 7.63 -2.63 -7.96
C PHE A 52 8.15 -1.96 -6.69
N VAL A 53 8.80 -0.82 -6.87
CA VAL A 53 9.43 -0.07 -5.81
C VAL A 53 8.83 1.33 -5.79
N THR A 54 8.43 1.79 -4.61
CA THR A 54 7.94 3.16 -4.43
C THR A 54 8.78 3.89 -3.40
N ARG A 55 8.88 5.19 -3.58
CA ARG A 55 9.42 6.11 -2.58
C ARG A 55 8.24 6.72 -1.87
N ASN A 56 8.16 6.48 -0.56
CA ASN A 56 7.04 6.91 0.25
C ASN A 56 7.46 8.09 1.11
N THR A 57 6.62 9.14 1.11
CA THR A 57 6.82 10.32 1.94
C THR A 57 5.70 10.40 2.97
N ASN A 58 6.07 10.42 4.24
CA ASN A 58 5.12 10.35 5.35
C ASN A 58 4.86 11.71 5.96
N VAL A 59 3.59 12.01 6.21
CA VAL A 59 3.17 13.18 6.98
C VAL A 59 2.30 12.65 8.12
N ALA A 60 2.94 12.35 9.25
CA ALA A 60 2.29 11.70 10.39
C ALA A 60 1.29 12.62 11.06
N PRO A 61 0.15 12.13 11.50
CA PRO A 61 -0.45 10.83 11.20
C PRO A 61 -1.45 10.87 10.05
N SER A 62 -1.37 11.85 9.16
CA SER A 62 -2.43 12.19 8.22
C SER A 62 -2.28 11.61 6.82
N SER A 63 -1.06 11.43 6.32
CA SER A 63 -0.90 10.93 4.94
C SER A 63 0.42 10.24 4.69
N ILE A 64 0.42 9.38 3.65
CA ILE A 64 1.62 8.76 3.09
C ILE A 64 1.50 8.90 1.57
N ARG A 65 2.44 9.60 0.96
CA ARG A 65 2.50 9.73 -0.50
C ARG A 65 3.38 8.65 -1.10
N LEU A 66 2.93 8.11 -2.22
CA LEU A 66 3.65 7.07 -2.96
C LEU A 66 4.07 7.62 -4.31
N ALA A 67 5.34 7.41 -4.67
CA ALA A 67 5.86 7.78 -5.98
C ALA A 67 6.65 6.60 -6.55
N LEU A 68 6.54 6.39 -7.86
CA LEU A 68 7.25 5.31 -8.53
C LEU A 68 8.77 5.53 -8.43
N GLU A 69 9.49 4.48 -8.03
CA GLU A 69 10.95 4.44 -8.05
C GLU A 69 11.41 3.43 -9.10
N ASP A 70 10.75 2.27 -9.19
CA ASP A 70 11.07 1.24 -10.18
C ASP A 70 9.86 0.32 -10.33
N GLY A 71 9.70 -0.23 -11.54
CA GLY A 71 8.62 -1.17 -11.81
C GLY A 71 8.13 -1.12 -13.24
N PRO A 72 7.12 -1.94 -13.57
CA PRO A 72 6.60 -2.07 -14.93
C PRO A 72 5.64 -0.95 -15.33
N PHE A 73 5.82 0.23 -14.79
CA PHE A 73 4.93 1.37 -15.01
C PHE A 73 5.60 2.48 -15.80
N ASP A 74 4.81 3.19 -16.61
CA ASP A 74 5.20 4.50 -17.13
C ASP A 74 5.00 5.56 -16.04
N SER A 75 3.96 5.37 -15.21
CA SER A 75 3.70 6.26 -14.08
C SER A 75 2.99 5.52 -12.97
N LEU A 76 3.24 5.92 -11.75
CA LEU A 76 2.50 5.48 -10.58
C LEU A 76 2.64 6.53 -9.50
N SER A 77 1.52 6.97 -8.97
CA SER A 77 1.51 7.87 -7.82
C SER A 77 0.27 7.59 -6.99
N GLY A 78 0.36 7.86 -5.71
CA GLY A 78 -0.76 7.63 -4.83
C GLY A 78 -0.61 8.35 -3.51
N GLU A 79 -1.67 8.32 -2.74
CA GLU A 79 -1.68 8.90 -1.41
C GLU A 79 -2.65 8.16 -0.51
N TRP A 80 -2.14 7.68 0.62
CA TRP A 80 -2.95 7.25 1.73
C TRP A 80 -3.33 8.46 2.57
N ARG A 81 -4.60 8.54 2.94
CA ARG A 81 -5.08 9.59 3.84
C ARG A 81 -5.76 8.99 5.05
N PHE A 82 -5.48 9.56 6.20
CA PHE A 82 -6.03 9.12 7.49
C PHE A 82 -6.70 10.33 8.13
N GLU A 83 -7.97 10.52 7.81
CA GLU A 83 -8.74 11.66 8.28
C GLU A 83 -9.32 11.37 9.66
N ALA A 84 -8.83 12.04 10.68
CA ALA A 84 -9.32 11.86 12.04
C ALA A 84 -10.75 12.39 12.14
N LEU A 85 -11.67 11.52 12.59
CA LEU A 85 -13.07 11.87 12.85
C LEU A 85 -13.28 12.12 14.34
N SER A 86 -12.45 11.49 15.17
CA SER A 86 -12.39 11.67 16.62
C SER A 86 -11.05 11.10 17.08
N GLU A 87 -10.81 11.09 18.38
CA GLU A 87 -9.58 10.51 18.95
C GLU A 87 -9.47 9.01 18.63
N ASP A 88 -10.61 8.32 18.52
CA ASP A 88 -10.65 6.86 18.37
C ASP A 88 -11.14 6.40 17.01
N ALA A 89 -11.35 7.31 16.05
CA ALA A 89 -11.89 6.95 14.74
C ALA A 89 -11.27 7.79 13.65
N CYS A 90 -11.06 7.16 12.49
CA CYS A 90 -10.60 7.87 11.30
C CYS A 90 -11.21 7.27 10.04
N ARG A 91 -11.17 8.04 8.97
CA ARG A 91 -11.49 7.57 7.63
C ARG A 91 -10.17 7.30 6.91
N VAL A 92 -10.02 6.08 6.43
CA VAL A 92 -8.85 5.68 5.65
C VAL A 92 -9.22 5.66 4.18
N SER A 93 -8.42 6.30 3.35
CA SER A 93 -8.60 6.26 1.91
C SER A 93 -7.27 6.11 1.21
N LEU A 94 -7.31 5.52 0.02
CA LEU A 94 -6.14 5.39 -0.86
C LEU A 94 -6.55 5.84 -2.25
N ASP A 95 -5.90 6.90 -2.73
CA ASP A 95 -6.02 7.34 -4.12
C ASP A 95 -4.77 6.85 -4.84
N LEU A 96 -4.95 6.06 -5.89
CA LEU A 96 -3.84 5.49 -6.63
C LEU A 96 -4.08 5.65 -8.12
N THR A 97 -3.10 6.25 -8.81
CA THR A 97 -3.13 6.41 -10.26
C THR A 97 -1.89 5.73 -10.84
N PHE A 98 -2.09 4.86 -11.82
CA PHE A 98 -0.97 4.20 -12.46
C PHE A 98 -1.23 3.95 -13.93
N GLN A 99 -0.14 3.82 -14.70
CA GLN A 99 -0.17 3.45 -16.10
C GLN A 99 0.96 2.46 -16.34
N LEU A 100 0.61 1.26 -16.78
CA LEU A 100 1.60 0.21 -17.06
C LEU A 100 2.26 0.45 -18.41
N ARG A 101 3.51 -0.01 -18.52
CA ARG A 101 4.21 -0.03 -19.80
C ARG A 101 3.49 -0.95 -20.77
N SER A 102 3.55 -0.63 -22.06
CA SER A 102 2.97 -1.47 -23.10
C SER A 102 3.65 -2.84 -23.14
N GLY A 103 2.86 -3.90 -23.38
CA GLY A 103 3.40 -5.23 -23.46
C GLY A 103 2.28 -6.27 -23.48
N LEU A 104 2.66 -7.52 -23.76
CA LEU A 104 1.72 -8.62 -23.90
C LEU A 104 0.95 -8.93 -22.61
N LEU A 105 1.55 -8.68 -21.45
CA LEU A 105 0.95 -8.96 -20.16
C LEU A 105 0.32 -7.74 -19.49
N LYS A 106 0.21 -6.62 -20.20
CA LYS A 106 -0.32 -5.37 -19.65
C LYS A 106 -1.69 -5.56 -19.02
N MET A 107 -2.61 -6.25 -19.69
CA MET A 107 -3.97 -6.43 -19.20
C MET A 107 -4.00 -7.26 -17.90
N ALA A 108 -3.25 -8.37 -17.86
CA ALA A 108 -3.19 -9.22 -16.68
C ALA A 108 -2.56 -8.50 -15.51
N ALA A 109 -1.46 -7.75 -15.75
CA ALA A 109 -0.80 -6.96 -14.72
C ALA A 109 -1.70 -5.84 -14.21
N SER A 110 -2.45 -5.16 -15.10
CA SER A 110 -3.42 -4.14 -14.72
C SER A 110 -4.46 -4.69 -13.75
N ARG A 111 -5.01 -5.86 -14.06
CA ARG A 111 -6.01 -6.51 -13.19
C ARG A 111 -5.43 -6.87 -11.83
N LEU A 112 -4.18 -7.33 -11.81
CA LEU A 112 -3.49 -7.65 -10.56
C LEU A 112 -3.35 -6.39 -9.69
N PHE A 113 -2.85 -5.29 -10.25
CA PHE A 113 -2.67 -4.04 -9.50
C PHE A 113 -4.01 -3.47 -9.03
N GLU A 114 -5.03 -3.47 -9.89
CA GLU A 114 -6.35 -2.99 -9.52
C GLU A 114 -6.96 -3.81 -8.39
N SER A 115 -6.84 -5.13 -8.46
CA SER A 115 -7.35 -6.04 -7.44
C SER A 115 -6.71 -5.77 -6.09
N VAL A 116 -5.37 -5.68 -6.06
CA VAL A 116 -4.64 -5.43 -4.82
C VAL A 116 -4.99 -4.04 -4.27
N ALA A 117 -5.01 -3.02 -5.12
CA ALA A 117 -5.34 -1.65 -4.70
C ALA A 117 -6.77 -1.56 -4.11
N ASN A 118 -7.73 -2.24 -4.75
CA ASN A 118 -9.10 -2.26 -4.25
C ASN A 118 -9.23 -2.95 -2.90
N ASP A 119 -8.39 -3.94 -2.64
CA ASP A 119 -8.43 -4.71 -1.39
C ASP A 119 -7.63 -4.08 -0.25
N MET A 120 -6.73 -3.15 -0.55
CA MET A 120 -5.79 -2.63 0.44
C MET A 120 -6.45 -1.96 1.65
N VAL A 121 -7.41 -1.07 1.43
CA VAL A 121 -8.06 -0.37 2.53
C VAL A 121 -8.79 -1.36 3.43
N ASP A 122 -9.56 -2.27 2.84
CA ASP A 122 -10.29 -3.29 3.59
C ASP A 122 -9.34 -4.21 4.36
N ALA A 123 -8.24 -4.61 3.73
CA ALA A 123 -7.24 -5.46 4.36
C ALA A 123 -6.62 -4.77 5.58
N MET A 124 -6.32 -3.48 5.48
CA MET A 124 -5.79 -2.71 6.60
C MET A 124 -6.78 -2.63 7.75
N VAL A 125 -8.06 -2.37 7.46
CA VAL A 125 -9.10 -2.31 8.49
C VAL A 125 -9.28 -3.68 9.17
N LYS A 126 -9.31 -4.75 8.40
CA LYS A 126 -9.40 -6.11 8.97
C LYS A 126 -8.21 -6.44 9.85
N ARG A 127 -7.00 -6.08 9.41
CA ARG A 127 -5.80 -6.32 10.20
C ARG A 127 -5.81 -5.54 11.50
N ALA A 128 -6.25 -4.28 11.47
CA ALA A 128 -6.38 -3.46 12.67
C ALA A 128 -7.36 -4.09 13.65
N ASN A 129 -8.49 -4.61 13.15
CA ASN A 129 -9.46 -5.32 13.99
C ASN A 129 -8.87 -6.57 14.63
N GLN A 130 -8.08 -7.34 13.87
CA GLN A 130 -7.42 -8.54 14.40
C GLN A 130 -6.43 -8.21 15.51
N LEU A 131 -5.64 -7.16 15.32
CA LEU A 131 -4.62 -6.76 16.30
C LEU A 131 -5.24 -6.20 17.57
N SER A 132 -6.39 -5.52 17.47
CA SER A 132 -7.06 -4.96 18.64
C SER A 132 -7.76 -6.01 19.50
N GLN A 133 -7.90 -7.24 19.00
CA GLN A 133 -8.51 -8.36 19.74
C GLN A 133 -7.48 -9.21 20.50
N GLN A 134 -6.22 -8.83 20.40
CA GLN A 134 -5.13 -9.56 21.07
C GLN A 134 -4.79 -8.97 22.43
#